data_7315fa739c9d6546b1eca5f150c98677
#
_entry.id   7315fa739c9d6546b1eca5f150c98677
#
_cell.length_a   1.000
_cell.length_b   1.000
_cell.length_c   1.000
_cell.angle_alpha   90.00
_cell.angle_beta   90.00
_cell.angle_gamma   90.00
#
_symmetry.space_group_name_H-M   'P 1'
#
loop_
_entity.id
_entity.type
_entity.pdbx_description
1 polymer ?
#
loop_
_entity_poly.entity_id
_entity_poly.type
_entity_poly.pdbx_seq_one_letter_code
_entity_poly.pdbx_strand_id
1 'polypeptide(L)'
;REHATVILFNLILGATIGLVQKGGGAQGLAASLKRFAKDARSCLATACALAGLIFFDDYASILIVGNSFQPLLPALKVCKEKFAGLLHFVAVCVSASSPVSSWIGQQVGMVSTATAGVPAGKLPSPFVLTLGTLPYRFFPLCLLAFVAATVSTGRDFGPMRDAVVKSERETTTTTEDDGDAAPDMGAMEPSPSTPLRAVNAL
;
A
#
# COMPACT_ATOMS: atom_id res chain seq x y z
N ARG A 1 9.70 19.44 18.82
CA ARG A 1 10.82 18.74 18.11
C ARG A 1 10.30 17.47 17.42
N GLU A 2 9.46 16.66 18.05
CA GLU A 2 8.93 15.42 17.46
C GLU A 2 8.13 15.63 16.17
N HIS A 3 7.27 16.64 16.12
CA HIS A 3 6.50 16.97 14.90
C HIS A 3 7.41 17.37 13.72
N ALA A 4 8.49 18.09 13.98
CA ALA A 4 9.45 18.47 12.93
C ALA A 4 10.18 17.24 12.36
N THR A 5 10.49 16.25 13.20
CA THR A 5 11.10 14.99 12.78
C THR A 5 10.15 14.18 11.86
N VAL A 6 8.85 14.12 12.20
CA VAL A 6 7.85 13.45 11.37
C VAL A 6 7.69 14.14 10.00
N ILE A 7 7.64 15.47 9.99
CA ILE A 7 7.56 16.24 8.73
C ILE A 7 8.80 15.97 7.87
N LEU A 8 9.99 16.04 8.45
CA LEU A 8 11.25 15.81 7.74
C LEU A 8 11.30 14.36 7.20
N PHE A 9 10.91 13.38 8.00
CA PHE A 9 10.82 11.98 7.59
C PHE A 9 9.91 11.81 6.36
N ASN A 10 8.70 12.39 6.39
CA ASN A 10 7.77 12.31 5.29
C ASN A 10 8.29 12.99 4.01
N LEU A 11 8.99 14.11 4.14
CA LEU A 11 9.60 14.79 2.99
C LEU A 11 10.72 13.94 2.37
N ILE A 12 11.59 13.34 3.19
CA ILE A 12 12.67 12.46 2.72
C ILE A 12 12.08 11.21 2.06
N LEU A 13 11.08 10.61 2.68
CA LEU A 13 10.39 9.43 2.14
C LEU A 13 9.75 9.76 0.79
N GLY A 14 9.00 10.85 0.69
CA GLY A 14 8.39 11.31 -0.56
C GLY A 14 9.42 11.59 -1.66
N ALA A 15 10.54 12.23 -1.33
CA ALA A 15 11.64 12.46 -2.26
C ALA A 15 12.26 11.15 -2.76
N THR A 16 12.48 10.18 -1.86
CA THR A 16 13.03 8.86 -2.20
C THR A 16 12.10 8.11 -3.16
N ILE A 17 10.79 8.11 -2.89
CA ILE A 17 9.80 7.49 -3.74
C ILE A 17 9.76 8.17 -5.12
N GLY A 18 9.81 9.51 -5.16
CA GLY A 18 9.90 10.27 -6.42
C GLY A 18 11.15 9.91 -7.24
N LEU A 19 12.29 9.66 -6.61
CA LEU A 19 13.50 9.19 -7.27
C LEU A 19 13.33 7.77 -7.86
N VAL A 20 12.72 6.85 -7.10
CA VAL A 20 12.42 5.48 -7.59
C VAL A 20 11.49 5.52 -8.80
N GLN A 21 10.48 6.39 -8.79
CA GLN A 21 9.56 6.58 -9.91
C GLN A 21 10.29 7.12 -11.15
N LYS A 22 11.07 8.20 -11.00
CA LYS A 22 11.88 8.77 -12.10
C LYS A 22 12.92 7.79 -12.64
N GLY A 23 13.45 6.92 -11.79
CA GLY A 23 14.38 5.86 -12.17
C GLY A 23 13.74 4.72 -12.97
N GLY A 24 12.43 4.76 -13.26
CA GLY A 24 11.70 3.71 -13.97
C GLY A 24 11.47 2.44 -13.14
N GLY A 25 11.71 2.48 -11.82
CA GLY A 25 11.59 1.33 -10.94
C GLY A 25 10.16 0.83 -10.85
N ALA A 26 9.19 1.73 -10.70
CA ALA A 26 7.77 1.39 -10.64
C ALA A 26 7.30 0.71 -11.94
N GLN A 27 7.68 1.25 -13.10
CA GLN A 27 7.35 0.69 -14.42
C GLN A 27 8.05 -0.65 -14.67
N GLY A 28 9.31 -0.78 -14.25
CA GLY A 28 10.06 -2.04 -14.31
C GLY A 28 9.41 -3.13 -13.46
N LEU A 29 8.95 -2.78 -12.25
CA LEU A 29 8.22 -3.68 -11.36
C LEU A 29 6.87 -4.07 -11.97
N ALA A 30 6.09 -3.10 -12.49
CA ALA A 30 4.83 -3.36 -13.19
C ALA A 30 5.02 -4.30 -14.39
N ALA A 31 6.05 -4.09 -15.21
CA ALA A 31 6.38 -4.96 -16.34
C ALA A 31 6.70 -6.40 -15.89
N SER A 32 7.45 -6.56 -14.80
CA SER A 32 7.75 -7.87 -14.22
C SER A 32 6.52 -8.57 -13.66
N LEU A 33 5.57 -7.82 -13.10
CA LEU A 33 4.35 -8.34 -12.49
C LEU A 33 3.23 -8.63 -13.49
N LYS A 34 3.28 -8.06 -14.71
CA LYS A 34 2.30 -8.36 -15.79
C LYS A 34 2.08 -9.85 -16.00
N ARG A 35 3.11 -10.67 -15.86
CA ARG A 35 3.02 -12.13 -16.05
C ARG A 35 2.15 -12.82 -14.98
N PHE A 36 2.01 -12.23 -13.80
CA PHE A 36 1.22 -12.77 -12.70
C PHE A 36 -0.20 -12.19 -12.68
N ALA A 37 -0.39 -10.97 -13.16
CA ALA A 37 -1.66 -10.26 -13.24
C ALA A 37 -2.34 -10.56 -14.59
N LYS A 38 -2.93 -11.75 -14.73
CA LYS A 38 -3.59 -12.18 -15.98
C LYS A 38 -5.05 -11.70 -16.06
N ASP A 39 -5.69 -11.56 -14.92
CA ASP A 39 -7.09 -11.17 -14.75
C ASP A 39 -7.24 -10.26 -13.52
N ALA A 40 -8.41 -9.64 -13.36
CA ALA A 40 -8.67 -8.68 -12.29
C ALA A 40 -8.38 -9.25 -10.88
N ARG A 41 -8.72 -10.53 -10.65
CA ARG A 41 -8.50 -11.19 -9.36
C ARG A 41 -7.01 -11.40 -9.08
N SER A 42 -6.27 -11.94 -10.05
CA SER A 42 -4.84 -12.18 -9.88
C SER A 42 -4.07 -10.87 -9.75
N CYS A 43 -4.52 -9.80 -10.41
CA CYS A 43 -3.98 -8.46 -10.23
C CYS A 43 -4.14 -7.97 -8.78
N LEU A 44 -5.36 -8.03 -8.24
CA LEU A 44 -5.64 -7.63 -6.86
C LEU A 44 -4.88 -8.52 -5.84
N ALA A 45 -4.88 -9.83 -6.06
CA ALA A 45 -4.16 -10.77 -5.19
C ALA A 45 -2.65 -10.52 -5.18
N THR A 46 -2.05 -10.28 -6.36
CA THR A 46 -0.62 -10.00 -6.48
C THR A 46 -0.26 -8.66 -5.84
N ALA A 47 -1.08 -7.62 -6.04
CA ALA A 47 -0.89 -6.32 -5.41
C ALA A 47 -0.99 -6.42 -3.88
N CYS A 48 -2.00 -7.12 -3.36
CA CYS A 48 -2.15 -7.35 -1.91
C CYS A 48 -0.98 -8.15 -1.33
N ALA A 49 -0.53 -9.20 -2.02
CA ALA A 49 0.62 -9.99 -1.59
C ALA A 49 1.90 -9.15 -1.55
N LEU A 50 2.15 -8.32 -2.58
CA LEU A 50 3.30 -7.44 -2.63
C LEU A 50 3.25 -6.36 -1.54
N ALA A 51 2.07 -5.78 -1.31
CA ALA A 51 1.87 -4.84 -0.21
C ALA A 51 2.13 -5.48 1.16
N GLY A 52 1.76 -6.75 1.32
CA GLY A 52 2.07 -7.53 2.52
C GLY A 52 3.56 -7.81 2.71
N LEU A 53 4.33 -7.91 1.63
CA LEU A 53 5.79 -8.08 1.70
C LEU A 53 6.50 -6.79 2.13
N ILE A 54 5.93 -5.61 1.83
CA ILE A 54 6.47 -4.31 2.25
C ILE A 54 5.89 -3.95 3.63
N PHE A 55 6.21 -4.76 4.63
CA PHE A 55 5.62 -4.68 5.96
C PHE A 55 6.19 -3.59 6.87
N PHE A 56 7.31 -3.01 6.51
CA PHE A 56 8.04 -2.07 7.35
C PHE A 56 7.42 -0.67 7.36
N ASP A 57 6.72 -0.26 6.30
CA ASP A 57 6.09 1.05 6.18
C ASP A 57 4.89 1.02 5.22
N ASP A 58 3.75 1.52 5.67
CA ASP A 58 2.50 1.53 4.91
C ASP A 58 2.52 2.56 3.77
N TYR A 59 3.12 3.74 3.97
CA TYR A 59 3.22 4.76 2.92
C TYR A 59 4.10 4.28 1.76
N ALA A 60 5.26 3.71 2.07
CA ALA A 60 6.14 3.13 1.06
C ALA A 60 5.42 2.01 0.29
N SER A 61 4.71 1.13 1.00
CA SER A 61 3.93 0.04 0.41
C SER A 61 2.87 0.57 -0.56
N ILE A 62 2.03 1.52 -0.12
CA ILE A 62 0.95 2.09 -0.94
C ILE A 62 1.50 2.77 -2.19
N LEU A 63 2.55 3.58 -2.05
CA LEU A 63 3.10 4.33 -3.17
C LEU A 63 3.85 3.44 -4.16
N ILE A 64 4.66 2.50 -3.70
CA ILE A 64 5.40 1.59 -4.59
C ILE A 64 4.43 0.68 -5.32
N VAL A 65 3.54 -0.01 -4.61
CA VAL A 65 2.61 -0.96 -5.21
C VAL A 65 1.54 -0.23 -6.03
N GLY A 66 0.97 0.85 -5.49
CA GLY A 66 -0.05 1.65 -6.15
C GLY A 66 0.41 2.13 -7.53
N ASN A 67 1.54 2.83 -7.59
CA ASN A 67 2.09 3.34 -8.86
C ASN A 67 2.52 2.21 -9.82
N SER A 68 3.01 1.09 -9.29
CA SER A 68 3.42 -0.04 -10.13
C SER A 68 2.26 -0.73 -10.83
N PHE A 69 1.09 -0.80 -10.17
CA PHE A 69 -0.09 -1.48 -10.70
C PHE A 69 -1.05 -0.53 -11.45
N GLN A 70 -0.99 0.77 -11.20
CA GLN A 70 -1.87 1.77 -11.83
C GLN A 70 -1.99 1.61 -13.34
N PRO A 71 -0.88 1.40 -14.12
CA PRO A 71 -0.98 1.22 -15.56
C PRO A 71 -1.71 -0.05 -16.01
N LEU A 72 -1.86 -1.04 -15.11
CA LEU A 72 -2.50 -2.32 -15.42
C LEU A 72 -4.01 -2.30 -15.17
N LEU A 73 -4.50 -1.38 -14.31
CA LEU A 73 -5.90 -1.35 -13.88
C LEU A 73 -6.89 -1.20 -15.05
N PRO A 74 -6.69 -0.26 -16.00
CA PRO A 74 -7.60 -0.12 -17.14
C PRO A 74 -7.60 -1.35 -18.04
N ALA A 75 -6.40 -1.91 -18.33
CA ALA A 75 -6.25 -3.08 -19.19
C ALA A 75 -6.94 -4.34 -18.62
N LEU A 76 -6.99 -4.45 -17.29
CA LEU A 76 -7.60 -5.59 -16.60
C LEU A 76 -9.03 -5.29 -16.09
N LYS A 77 -9.58 -4.13 -16.44
CA LYS A 77 -10.92 -3.65 -16.00
C LYS A 77 -11.07 -3.70 -14.47
N VAL A 78 -10.03 -3.30 -13.74
CA VAL A 78 -10.04 -3.22 -12.27
C VAL A 78 -10.48 -1.83 -11.85
N CYS A 79 -11.54 -1.75 -11.03
CA CYS A 79 -12.00 -0.51 -10.43
C CYS A 79 -10.90 0.11 -9.56
N LYS A 80 -10.56 1.38 -9.81
CA LYS A 80 -9.47 2.11 -9.11
C LYS A 80 -9.75 2.24 -7.61
N GLU A 81 -10.99 2.53 -7.26
CA GLU A 81 -11.43 2.70 -5.87
C GLU A 81 -11.29 1.40 -5.08
N LYS A 82 -11.68 0.27 -5.69
CA LYS A 82 -11.52 -1.06 -5.09
C LYS A 82 -10.05 -1.40 -4.90
N PHE A 83 -9.23 -1.17 -5.91
CA PHE A 83 -7.79 -1.39 -5.83
C PHE A 83 -7.16 -0.56 -4.73
N ALA A 84 -7.43 0.76 -4.70
CA ALA A 84 -6.88 1.67 -3.69
C ALA A 84 -7.31 1.29 -2.27
N GLY A 85 -8.59 0.94 -2.07
CA GLY A 85 -9.12 0.51 -0.78
C GLY A 85 -8.45 -0.77 -0.27
N LEU A 86 -8.37 -1.81 -1.11
CA LEU A 86 -7.75 -3.08 -0.72
C LEU A 86 -6.25 -2.93 -0.43
N LEU A 87 -5.54 -2.17 -1.28
CA LEU A 87 -4.13 -1.88 -1.09
C LEU A 87 -3.88 -1.16 0.24
N HIS A 88 -4.67 -0.13 0.54
CA HIS A 88 -4.56 0.62 1.78
C HIS A 88 -4.83 -0.28 3.00
N PHE A 89 -5.88 -1.09 2.98
CA PHE A 89 -6.20 -1.99 4.08
C PHE A 89 -5.07 -2.97 4.36
N VAL A 90 -4.49 -3.57 3.33
CA VAL A 90 -3.36 -4.50 3.51
C VAL A 90 -2.14 -3.78 4.04
N ALA A 91 -1.72 -2.68 3.43
CA ALA A 91 -0.52 -1.96 3.83
C ALA A 91 -0.57 -1.52 5.29
N VAL A 92 -1.67 -0.87 5.71
CA VAL A 92 -1.83 -0.39 7.09
C VAL A 92 -1.93 -1.55 8.09
N CYS A 93 -2.72 -2.59 7.79
CA CYS A 93 -2.89 -3.70 8.72
C CYS A 93 -1.62 -4.54 8.89
N VAL A 94 -0.87 -4.74 7.81
CA VAL A 94 0.40 -5.48 7.87
C VAL A 94 1.43 -4.66 8.65
N SER A 95 1.61 -3.38 8.34
CA SER A 95 2.53 -2.50 9.10
C SER A 95 2.15 -2.39 10.58
N ALA A 96 0.84 -2.31 10.89
CA ALA A 96 0.37 -2.29 12.26
C ALA A 96 0.58 -3.61 13.02
N SER A 97 0.62 -4.75 12.32
CA SER A 97 0.75 -6.08 12.92
C SER A 97 2.18 -6.64 12.86
N SER A 98 3.07 -6.00 12.08
CA SER A 98 4.46 -6.42 11.98
C SER A 98 5.25 -6.05 13.24
N PRO A 99 6.11 -6.95 13.75
CA PRO A 99 6.98 -6.65 14.89
C PRO A 99 8.09 -5.64 14.56
N VAL A 100 8.36 -5.42 13.27
CA VAL A 100 9.37 -4.48 12.78
C VAL A 100 8.71 -3.57 11.75
N SER A 101 8.27 -2.41 12.19
CA SER A 101 7.66 -1.40 11.32
C SER A 101 7.86 0.00 11.88
N SER A 102 7.65 1.03 11.06
CA SER A 102 7.63 2.43 11.49
C SER A 102 6.59 2.68 12.61
N TRP A 103 5.47 1.96 12.57
CA TRP A 103 4.42 2.04 13.58
C TRP A 103 4.85 1.51 14.95
N ILE A 104 5.52 0.36 14.98
CA ILE A 104 6.06 -0.21 16.23
C ILE A 104 7.11 0.72 16.83
N GLY A 105 8.00 1.28 16.00
CA GLY A 105 8.99 2.25 16.46
C GLY A 105 8.36 3.44 17.19
N GLN A 106 7.30 4.01 16.61
CA GLN A 106 6.56 5.11 17.22
C GLN A 106 5.84 4.70 18.51
N GLN A 107 5.20 3.52 18.53
CA GLN A 107 4.52 3.01 19.72
C GLN A 107 5.48 2.72 20.87
N VAL A 108 6.66 2.17 20.58
CA VAL A 108 7.72 1.96 21.58
C VAL A 108 8.14 3.30 22.21
N GLY A 109 8.26 4.35 21.40
CA GLY A 109 8.52 5.71 21.90
C GLY A 109 7.44 6.21 22.86
N MET A 110 6.17 6.03 22.50
CA MET A 110 5.04 6.41 23.37
C MET A 110 5.00 5.62 24.68
N VAL A 111 5.20 4.28 24.60
CA VAL A 111 5.25 3.40 25.79
C VAL A 111 6.45 3.78 26.66
N SER A 112 7.61 4.08 26.09
CA SER A 112 8.79 4.54 26.82
C SER A 112 8.48 5.82 27.63
N THR A 113 7.82 6.78 27.00
CA THR A 113 7.39 8.02 27.66
C THR A 113 6.39 7.76 28.78
N ALA A 114 5.41 6.90 28.54
CA ALA A 114 4.37 6.57 29.52
C ALA A 114 4.93 5.81 30.74
N THR A 115 5.99 5.03 30.55
CA THR A 115 6.61 4.21 31.61
C THR A 115 7.80 4.89 32.29
N ALA A 116 8.19 6.10 31.90
CA ALA A 116 9.35 6.82 32.41
C ALA A 116 9.35 7.04 33.95
N GLY A 117 8.15 7.10 34.56
CA GLY A 117 7.99 7.25 36.01
C GLY A 117 8.01 5.94 36.83
N VAL A 118 8.11 4.77 36.17
CA VAL A 118 8.11 3.49 36.83
C VAL A 118 9.53 3.07 37.21
N PRO A 119 9.80 2.63 38.47
CA PRO A 119 11.12 2.21 38.88
C PRO A 119 11.68 1.08 38.00
N ALA A 120 12.97 1.16 37.67
CA ALA A 120 13.65 0.17 36.87
C ALA A 120 13.48 -1.25 37.41
N GLY A 121 13.20 -2.22 36.54
CA GLY A 121 12.99 -3.62 36.90
C GLY A 121 11.56 -4.04 37.29
N LYS A 122 10.61 -3.10 37.39
CA LYS A 122 9.20 -3.44 37.62
C LYS A 122 8.40 -3.76 36.37
N LEU A 123 8.84 -3.28 35.21
CA LEU A 123 8.20 -3.56 33.92
C LEU A 123 9.23 -4.11 32.91
N PRO A 124 8.82 -4.92 31.96
CA PRO A 124 9.62 -5.26 30.80
C PRO A 124 10.02 -4.01 30.00
N SER A 125 10.98 -4.14 29.10
CA SER A 125 11.35 -3.01 28.23
C SER A 125 10.16 -2.54 27.39
N PRO A 126 10.09 -1.24 27.03
CA PRO A 126 9.00 -0.69 26.22
C PRO A 126 8.76 -1.46 24.91
N PHE A 127 9.84 -1.98 24.31
CA PHE A 127 9.75 -2.81 23.12
C PHE A 127 9.02 -4.12 23.39
N VAL A 128 9.37 -4.85 24.47
CA VAL A 128 8.72 -6.12 24.84
C VAL A 128 7.24 -5.89 25.20
N LEU A 129 6.93 -4.80 25.91
CA LEU A 129 5.55 -4.44 26.21
C LEU A 129 4.75 -4.21 24.92
N THR A 130 5.30 -3.46 23.96
CA THR A 130 4.65 -3.20 22.68
C THR A 130 4.45 -4.48 21.87
N LEU A 131 5.45 -5.36 21.79
CA LEU A 131 5.32 -6.65 21.11
C LEU A 131 4.26 -7.53 21.78
N GLY A 132 4.14 -7.48 23.09
CA GLY A 132 3.09 -8.21 23.83
C GLY A 132 1.67 -7.83 23.43
N THR A 133 1.46 -6.65 22.80
CA THR A 133 0.14 -6.21 22.31
C THR A 133 -0.23 -6.80 20.95
N LEU A 134 0.73 -7.30 20.16
CA LEU A 134 0.50 -7.77 18.79
C LEU A 134 -0.58 -8.86 18.69
N PRO A 135 -0.60 -9.90 19.54
CA PRO A 135 -1.63 -10.96 19.47
C PRO A 135 -3.04 -10.46 19.75
N TYR A 136 -3.18 -9.31 20.40
CA TYR A 136 -4.47 -8.72 20.77
C TYR A 136 -4.97 -7.68 19.76
N ARG A 137 -4.32 -7.51 18.63
CA ARG A 137 -4.72 -6.59 17.56
C ARG A 137 -5.73 -7.23 16.63
N PHE A 138 -6.93 -7.51 17.14
CA PHE A 138 -7.97 -8.23 16.40
C PHE A 138 -8.42 -7.49 15.15
N PHE A 139 -8.52 -6.15 15.18
CA PHE A 139 -9.00 -5.37 14.03
C PHE A 139 -8.13 -5.56 12.78
N PRO A 140 -6.80 -5.37 12.79
CA PRO A 140 -5.96 -5.65 11.63
C PRO A 140 -6.08 -7.08 11.12
N LEU A 141 -6.12 -8.06 12.02
CA LEU A 141 -6.22 -9.48 11.64
C LEU A 141 -7.57 -9.79 10.97
N CYS A 142 -8.68 -9.30 11.52
CA CYS A 142 -10.00 -9.46 10.92
C CYS A 142 -10.11 -8.75 9.57
N LEU A 143 -9.51 -7.55 9.44
CA LEU A 143 -9.53 -6.81 8.19
C LEU A 143 -8.69 -7.50 7.10
N LEU A 144 -7.54 -8.06 7.44
CA LEU A 144 -6.75 -8.87 6.51
C LEU A 144 -7.51 -10.13 6.05
N ALA A 145 -8.19 -10.80 6.97
CA ALA A 145 -9.08 -11.93 6.63
C ALA A 145 -10.23 -11.50 5.71
N PHE A 146 -10.83 -10.32 5.97
CA PHE A 146 -11.86 -9.75 5.11
C PHE A 146 -11.33 -9.44 3.70
N VAL A 147 -10.15 -8.82 3.58
CA VAL A 147 -9.52 -8.57 2.28
C VAL A 147 -9.24 -9.88 1.54
N ALA A 148 -8.70 -10.88 2.22
CA ALA A 148 -8.46 -12.19 1.63
C ALA A 148 -9.76 -12.84 1.13
N ALA A 149 -10.85 -12.76 1.91
CA ALA A 149 -12.17 -13.24 1.52
C ALA A 149 -12.73 -12.45 0.32
N THR A 150 -12.62 -11.14 0.31
CA THR A 150 -13.09 -10.27 -0.79
C THR A 150 -12.35 -10.59 -2.10
N VAL A 151 -11.03 -10.71 -2.05
CA VAL A 151 -10.21 -11.03 -3.23
C VAL A 151 -10.50 -12.45 -3.73
N SER A 152 -10.63 -13.44 -2.83
CA SER A 152 -10.85 -14.84 -3.20
C SER A 152 -12.26 -15.08 -3.73
N THR A 153 -13.30 -14.49 -3.12
CA THR A 153 -14.70 -14.65 -3.56
C THR A 153 -15.07 -13.76 -4.73
N GLY A 154 -14.36 -12.62 -4.89
CA GLY A 154 -14.70 -11.59 -5.88
C GLY A 154 -16.01 -10.86 -5.56
N ARG A 155 -16.52 -10.98 -4.33
CA ARG A 155 -17.75 -10.31 -3.90
C ARG A 155 -17.44 -8.97 -3.28
N ASP A 156 -18.18 -7.96 -3.68
CA ASP A 156 -18.10 -6.60 -3.17
C ASP A 156 -19.32 -6.26 -2.32
N PHE A 157 -19.15 -5.42 -1.31
CA PHE A 157 -20.19 -5.07 -0.35
C PHE A 157 -20.38 -3.55 -0.26
N GLY A 158 -21.63 -3.13 -0.02
CA GLY A 158 -21.97 -1.74 0.23
C GLY A 158 -21.50 -0.77 -0.86
N PRO A 159 -21.01 0.43 -0.49
CA PRO A 159 -20.60 1.46 -1.46
C PRO A 159 -19.51 1.01 -2.43
N MET A 160 -18.69 0.03 -2.06
CA MET A 160 -17.66 -0.51 -2.95
C MET A 160 -18.28 -1.23 -4.16
N ARG A 161 -19.38 -1.95 -3.96
CA ARG A 161 -20.12 -2.56 -5.05
C ARG A 161 -20.66 -1.53 -6.03
N ASP A 162 -21.19 -0.42 -5.50
CA ASP A 162 -21.73 0.67 -6.33
C ASP A 162 -20.60 1.32 -7.16
N ALA A 163 -19.43 1.51 -6.57
CA ALA A 163 -18.23 2.02 -7.27
C ALA A 163 -17.78 1.07 -8.39
N VAL A 164 -17.76 -0.23 -8.13
CA VAL A 164 -17.40 -1.24 -9.14
C VAL A 164 -18.39 -1.24 -10.29
N VAL A 165 -19.70 -1.25 -10.01
CA VAL A 165 -20.75 -1.21 -11.05
C VAL A 165 -20.68 0.08 -11.86
N LYS A 166 -20.41 1.22 -11.21
CA LYS A 166 -20.22 2.51 -11.90
C LYS A 166 -19.01 2.47 -12.83
N SER A 167 -17.89 1.99 -12.35
CA SER A 167 -16.65 1.84 -13.13
C SER A 167 -16.84 0.93 -14.35
N GLU A 168 -17.59 -0.17 -14.20
CA GLU A 168 -17.92 -1.08 -15.31
C GLU A 168 -18.80 -0.39 -16.38
N ARG A 169 -19.77 0.43 -15.96
CA ARG A 169 -20.62 1.20 -16.88
C ARG A 169 -19.81 2.26 -17.64
N GLU A 170 -18.96 3.01 -16.95
CA GLU A 170 -18.11 4.03 -17.56
C GLU A 170 -17.15 3.41 -18.59
N THR A 171 -16.57 2.27 -18.30
CA THR A 171 -15.70 1.53 -19.23
C THR A 171 -16.46 1.09 -20.49
N THR A 172 -17.74 0.77 -20.37
CA THR A 172 -18.60 0.37 -21.51
C THR A 172 -18.97 1.56 -22.39
N THR A 173 -19.13 2.75 -21.80
CA THR A 173 -19.49 3.98 -22.52
C THR A 173 -18.30 4.63 -23.22
N THR A 174 -17.09 4.48 -22.68
CA THR A 174 -15.86 5.08 -23.23
C THR A 174 -15.31 4.30 -24.44
N THR A 175 -15.82 3.13 -24.72
CA THR A 175 -15.54 2.40 -25.98
C THR A 175 -16.22 3.06 -27.20
N GLU A 176 -17.09 4.03 -26.99
CA GLU A 176 -17.82 4.74 -28.07
C GLU A 176 -17.35 6.21 -28.29
N ASP A 177 -16.49 6.77 -27.43
CA ASP A 177 -16.02 8.15 -27.58
C ASP A 177 -14.55 8.29 -27.15
N ASP A 178 -13.64 8.26 -28.12
CA ASP A 178 -12.23 8.58 -27.96
C ASP A 178 -12.06 10.09 -27.71
N GLY A 179 -11.72 10.46 -26.51
CA GLY A 179 -11.16 11.77 -26.24
C GLY A 179 -11.61 12.46 -24.96
N ASP A 180 -11.10 12.06 -23.85
CA ASP A 180 -10.62 12.96 -22.77
C ASP A 180 -10.03 12.09 -21.63
N ALA A 181 -8.77 11.74 -21.78
CA ALA A 181 -8.01 11.18 -20.66
C ALA A 181 -7.82 12.31 -19.65
N ALA A 182 -8.49 12.20 -18.50
CA ALA A 182 -8.24 13.09 -17.37
C ALA A 182 -6.74 13.10 -17.05
N PRO A 183 -6.12 14.25 -16.77
CA PRO A 183 -4.70 14.33 -16.51
C PRO A 183 -4.35 13.45 -15.31
N ASP A 184 -3.47 12.49 -15.53
CA ASP A 184 -2.91 11.62 -14.50
C ASP A 184 -2.07 12.46 -13.53
N MET A 185 -2.68 12.87 -12.43
CA MET A 185 -2.07 13.75 -11.43
C MET A 185 -0.98 13.06 -10.57
N GLY A 186 -0.48 11.89 -10.93
CA GLY A 186 0.46 11.18 -10.07
C GLY A 186 1.56 10.37 -10.71
N ALA A 187 1.47 10.02 -11.97
CA ALA A 187 2.53 9.25 -12.62
C ALA A 187 3.60 10.18 -13.18
N MET A 188 4.74 10.29 -12.49
CA MET A 188 5.95 10.83 -13.11
C MET A 188 6.43 9.85 -14.16
N GLU A 189 6.38 10.25 -15.44
CA GLU A 189 6.99 9.45 -16.51
C GLU A 189 8.49 9.27 -16.27
N PRO A 190 9.02 8.05 -16.44
CA PRO A 190 10.46 7.83 -16.33
C PRO A 190 11.19 8.60 -17.42
N SER A 191 12.42 9.03 -17.13
CA SER A 191 13.26 9.66 -18.15
C SER A 191 13.40 8.75 -19.37
N PRO A 192 13.29 9.26 -20.61
CA PRO A 192 13.37 8.45 -21.82
C PRO A 192 14.65 7.61 -21.96
N SER A 193 15.71 8.02 -21.26
CA SER A 193 17.01 7.32 -21.24
C SER A 193 17.11 6.24 -20.17
N THR A 194 16.11 6.10 -19.29
CA THR A 194 16.18 5.18 -18.15
C THR A 194 15.64 3.80 -18.55
N PRO A 195 16.43 2.72 -18.40
CA PRO A 195 15.93 1.38 -18.67
C PRO A 195 14.87 0.96 -17.64
N LEU A 196 13.76 0.43 -18.12
CA LEU A 196 12.67 -0.08 -17.29
C LEU A 196 13.07 -1.43 -16.66
N ARG A 197 13.73 -1.40 -15.51
CA ARG A 197 14.16 -2.60 -14.78
C ARG A 197 13.58 -2.62 -13.38
N ALA A 198 13.12 -3.79 -12.93
CA ALA A 198 12.63 -3.98 -11.58
C ALA A 198 13.71 -3.67 -10.50
N VAL A 199 14.97 -3.87 -10.84
CA VAL A 199 16.13 -3.54 -9.98
C VAL A 199 16.19 -2.05 -9.59
N ASN A 200 15.64 -1.15 -10.40
CA ASN A 200 15.58 0.27 -10.07
C ASN A 200 14.59 0.59 -8.95
N ALA A 201 13.78 -0.38 -8.52
CA ALA A 201 12.82 -0.24 -7.44
C ALA A 201 13.36 -0.68 -6.06
N LEU A 202 14.50 -1.40 -6.04
CA LEU A 202 15.19 -1.85 -4.83
C LEU A 202 16.31 -0.90 -4.47
#